data_5c60a2e23c66a94ace05eaf33ae9674c
#
_entry.id   5c60a2e23c66a94ace05eaf33ae9674c
#
_cell.length_a   1.000
_cell.length_b   1.000
_cell.length_c   1.000
_cell.angle_alpha   90.00
_cell.angle_beta   90.00
_cell.angle_gamma   90.00
#
_symmetry.space_group_name_H-M   'P 1'
#
loop_
_entity.id
_entity.type
_entity.pdbx_description
1 polymer ?
#
loop_
_entity_poly.entity_id
_entity_poly.type
_entity_poly.pdbx_seq_one_letter_code
_entity_poly.pdbx_strand_id
1 'polypeptide(L)'
;MQRLVLVSSGGLGRELNPLLRAPTLPGAEWVLPMLASRWARGRVEAVGRGLGRGLARIGVRPTADVSEAWRGFVSLGDAASRRAFLASARAVIDPGGQTVTAGPHLRRLATMPTLLVWGARDRLIPARHGAAAAAAIPGSRVEIFERAGHFPHLDDPERFLRVLREFLR
;
A
#
# COMPACT_ATOMS: atom_id res chain seq x y z
N MET A 1 -0.32 -24.07 -6.99
CA MET A 1 -0.32 -22.68 -7.45
C MET A 1 0.48 -22.64 -8.74
N GLN A 2 -0.04 -22.06 -9.83
CA GLN A 2 0.62 -22.12 -11.14
C GLN A 2 1.40 -20.84 -11.50
N ARG A 3 0.95 -19.70 -11.00
CA ARG A 3 1.57 -18.38 -11.22
C ARG A 3 1.40 -17.51 -10.01
N LEU A 4 2.29 -16.55 -9.79
CA LEU A 4 2.23 -15.60 -8.67
C LEU A 4 2.25 -14.17 -9.20
N VAL A 5 1.36 -13.32 -8.70
CA VAL A 5 1.38 -11.88 -8.96
C VAL A 5 1.50 -11.14 -7.63
N LEU A 6 2.51 -10.31 -7.50
CA LEU A 6 2.77 -9.48 -6.33
C LEU A 6 2.60 -8.01 -6.73
N VAL A 7 1.69 -7.31 -6.10
CA VAL A 7 1.39 -5.89 -6.40
C VAL A 7 1.73 -5.06 -5.17
N SER A 8 2.74 -4.20 -5.27
CA SER A 8 3.21 -3.33 -4.17
C SER A 8 3.30 -4.05 -2.82
N SER A 9 3.84 -5.29 -2.84
CA SER A 9 3.73 -6.22 -1.72
C SER A 9 4.63 -5.86 -0.55
N GLY A 10 4.08 -5.94 0.68
CA GLY A 10 4.87 -5.98 1.91
C GLY A 10 5.71 -7.25 2.04
N GLY A 11 6.65 -7.24 2.98
CA GLY A 11 7.52 -8.39 3.27
C GLY A 11 8.68 -8.62 2.29
N LEU A 12 8.87 -7.77 1.30
CA LEU A 12 9.99 -7.85 0.35
C LEU A 12 11.17 -6.95 0.73
N GLY A 13 11.00 -6.15 1.77
CA GLY A 13 12.03 -5.30 2.37
C GLY A 13 11.52 -4.71 3.66
N ARG A 14 12.43 -4.15 4.48
CA ARG A 14 12.08 -3.64 5.81
C ARG A 14 11.44 -2.23 5.78
N GLU A 15 11.76 -1.46 4.77
CA GLU A 15 11.37 -0.06 4.70
C GLU A 15 9.90 0.12 4.37
N LEU A 16 9.28 1.07 5.04
CA LEU A 16 7.93 1.55 4.77
C LEU A 16 7.78 2.99 5.25
N ASN A 17 6.73 3.65 4.78
CA ASN A 17 6.41 5.01 5.19
C ASN A 17 6.36 5.14 6.72
N PRO A 18 7.03 6.14 7.34
CA PRO A 18 7.01 6.33 8.79
C PRO A 18 5.60 6.42 9.40
N LEU A 19 4.63 6.98 8.68
CA LEU A 19 3.23 7.06 9.15
C LEU A 19 2.60 5.67 9.36
N LEU A 20 3.01 4.66 8.61
CA LEU A 20 2.54 3.28 8.80
C LEU A 20 3.11 2.62 10.06
N ARG A 21 4.11 3.22 10.68
CA ARG A 21 4.69 2.78 11.96
C ARG A 21 3.94 3.35 13.17
N ALA A 22 3.17 4.44 12.98
CA ALA A 22 2.43 5.09 14.06
C ALA A 22 1.51 4.12 14.86
N PRO A 23 0.81 3.15 14.25
CA PRO A 23 0.01 2.16 14.98
C PRO A 23 0.81 1.29 15.95
N THR A 24 2.12 1.17 15.77
CA THR A 24 2.99 0.34 16.62
C THR A 24 3.50 1.09 17.85
N LEU A 25 3.32 2.41 17.88
CA LEU A 25 3.76 3.23 19.00
C LEU A 25 2.84 3.04 20.22
N PRO A 26 3.39 3.13 21.45
CA PRO A 26 2.60 3.15 22.67
C PRO A 26 1.53 4.26 22.62
N GLY A 27 0.34 3.96 23.06
CA GLY A 27 -0.77 4.93 23.11
C GLY A 27 -1.56 5.07 21.82
N ALA A 28 -1.19 4.39 20.73
CA ALA A 28 -1.94 4.43 19.47
C ALA A 28 -3.41 4.01 19.67
N GLU A 29 -3.69 3.08 20.58
CA GLU A 29 -5.03 2.63 20.96
C GLU A 29 -5.90 3.74 21.56
N TRP A 30 -5.33 4.78 22.14
CA TRP A 30 -6.05 5.94 22.68
C TRP A 30 -6.12 7.09 21.69
N VAL A 31 -5.05 7.30 20.91
CA VAL A 31 -4.98 8.40 19.93
C VAL A 31 -5.87 8.14 18.71
N LEU A 32 -5.87 6.90 18.19
CA LEU A 32 -6.68 6.57 17.01
C LEU A 32 -8.20 6.81 17.20
N PRO A 33 -8.84 6.45 18.33
CA PRO A 33 -10.26 6.79 18.56
C PRO A 33 -10.52 8.29 18.53
N MET A 34 -9.61 9.11 19.07
CA MET A 34 -9.73 10.57 19.05
C MET A 34 -9.67 11.10 17.61
N LEU A 35 -8.65 10.68 16.85
CA LEU A 35 -8.47 11.09 15.46
C LEU A 35 -9.60 10.59 14.56
N ALA A 36 -10.10 9.38 14.78
CA ALA A 36 -11.21 8.78 14.04
C ALA A 36 -12.58 9.15 14.58
N SER A 37 -12.69 10.06 15.55
CA SER A 37 -13.97 10.56 16.07
C SER A 37 -14.81 11.23 14.98
N ARG A 38 -16.13 11.24 15.15
CA ARG A 38 -17.06 11.87 14.19
C ARG A 38 -16.73 13.34 13.96
N TRP A 39 -16.32 14.06 15.02
CA TRP A 39 -15.94 15.46 14.94
C TRP A 39 -14.65 15.65 14.14
N ALA A 40 -13.58 14.89 14.44
CA ALA A 40 -12.31 14.99 13.73
C ALA A 40 -12.48 14.62 12.25
N ARG A 41 -13.20 13.54 11.96
CA ARG A 41 -13.51 13.12 10.57
C ARG A 41 -14.27 14.22 9.82
N GLY A 42 -15.28 14.81 10.42
CA GLY A 42 -16.04 15.90 9.80
C GLY A 42 -15.19 17.11 9.43
N ARG A 43 -14.19 17.45 10.26
CA ARG A 43 -13.23 18.53 9.97
C ARG A 43 -12.27 18.16 8.83
N VAL A 44 -11.69 16.97 8.87
CA VAL A 44 -10.81 16.48 7.80
C VAL A 44 -11.58 16.42 6.47
N GLU A 45 -12.83 15.97 6.51
CA GLU A 45 -13.72 15.94 5.34
C GLU A 45 -14.03 17.31 4.77
N ALA A 46 -14.31 18.28 5.63
CA ALA A 46 -14.57 19.67 5.21
C ALA A 46 -13.35 20.29 4.54
N VAL A 47 -12.16 20.11 5.15
CA VAL A 47 -10.88 20.56 4.57
C VAL A 47 -10.60 19.82 3.25
N GLY A 48 -10.76 18.50 3.23
CA GLY A 48 -10.55 17.68 2.02
C GLY A 48 -11.47 18.09 0.87
N ARG A 49 -12.75 18.37 1.14
CA ARG A 49 -13.69 18.89 0.12
C ARG A 49 -13.28 20.26 -0.40
N GLY A 50 -12.77 21.13 0.48
CA GLY A 50 -12.27 22.46 0.09
C GLY A 50 -11.06 22.35 -0.85
N LEU A 51 -10.07 21.58 -0.45
CA LEU A 51 -8.87 21.32 -1.25
C LEU A 51 -9.20 20.60 -2.55
N GLY A 52 -10.05 19.57 -2.51
CA GLY A 52 -10.46 18.81 -3.69
C GLY A 52 -11.15 19.68 -4.74
N ARG A 53 -12.02 20.61 -4.31
CA ARG A 53 -12.64 21.60 -5.23
C ARG A 53 -11.61 22.54 -5.84
N GLY A 54 -10.64 22.99 -5.05
CA GLY A 54 -9.53 23.83 -5.55
C GLY A 54 -8.69 23.10 -6.59
N LEU A 55 -8.28 21.88 -6.28
CA LEU A 55 -7.48 21.04 -7.19
C LEU A 55 -8.25 20.64 -8.45
N ALA A 56 -9.54 20.34 -8.34
CA ALA A 56 -10.38 20.02 -9.49
C ALA A 56 -10.49 21.19 -10.49
N ARG A 57 -10.47 22.44 -10.00
CA ARG A 57 -10.48 23.64 -10.87
C ARG A 57 -9.24 23.76 -11.74
N ILE A 58 -8.12 23.22 -11.29
CA ILE A 58 -6.84 23.19 -12.04
C ILE A 58 -6.57 21.82 -12.68
N GLY A 59 -7.61 20.96 -12.76
CA GLY A 59 -7.52 19.66 -13.43
C GLY A 59 -6.77 18.56 -12.64
N VAL A 60 -6.41 18.81 -11.38
CA VAL A 60 -5.72 17.83 -10.54
C VAL A 60 -6.73 16.93 -9.84
N ARG A 61 -6.63 15.61 -10.06
CA ARG A 61 -7.45 14.60 -9.39
C ARG A 61 -6.66 13.94 -8.25
N PRO A 62 -7.32 13.58 -7.13
CA PRO A 62 -6.68 12.77 -6.09
C PRO A 62 -6.17 11.45 -6.68
N THR A 63 -4.99 11.04 -6.23
CA THR A 63 -4.45 9.73 -6.58
C THR A 63 -5.20 8.61 -5.84
N ALA A 64 -5.08 7.37 -6.31
CA ALA A 64 -5.65 6.21 -5.62
C ALA A 64 -5.16 6.12 -4.17
N ASP A 65 -3.89 6.44 -3.90
CA ASP A 65 -3.32 6.46 -2.54
C ASP A 65 -4.11 7.34 -1.57
N VAL A 66 -4.51 8.55 -2.01
CA VAL A 66 -5.30 9.47 -1.17
C VAL A 66 -6.69 8.92 -0.93
N SER A 67 -7.33 8.35 -1.95
CA SER A 67 -8.67 7.80 -1.85
C SER A 67 -8.71 6.58 -0.91
N GLU A 68 -7.74 5.68 -1.04
CA GLU A 68 -7.65 4.49 -0.21
C GLU A 68 -7.23 4.81 1.24
N ALA A 69 -6.30 5.75 1.43
CA ALA A 69 -5.95 6.25 2.76
C ALA A 69 -7.18 6.86 3.46
N TRP A 70 -8.01 7.60 2.72
CA TRP A 70 -9.27 8.14 3.25
C TRP A 70 -10.25 7.05 3.63
N ARG A 71 -10.48 6.04 2.78
CA ARG A 71 -11.35 4.90 3.09
C ARG A 71 -10.87 4.15 4.33
N GLY A 72 -9.57 3.87 4.41
CA GLY A 72 -8.95 3.27 5.59
C GLY A 72 -9.18 4.10 6.85
N PHE A 73 -8.96 5.42 6.78
CA PHE A 73 -9.18 6.33 7.91
C PHE A 73 -10.66 6.34 8.37
N VAL A 74 -11.61 6.37 7.44
CA VAL A 74 -13.04 6.33 7.77
C VAL A 74 -13.41 5.02 8.47
N SER A 75 -12.85 3.89 8.06
CA SER A 75 -13.10 2.59 8.69
C SER A 75 -12.65 2.54 10.16
N LEU A 76 -11.63 3.31 10.53
CA LEU A 76 -11.16 3.42 11.93
C LEU A 76 -12.19 4.11 12.86
N GLY A 77 -13.28 4.64 12.33
CA GLY A 77 -14.42 5.11 13.13
C GLY A 77 -15.13 4.00 13.89
N ASP A 78 -15.08 2.76 13.38
CA ASP A 78 -15.58 1.58 14.06
C ASP A 78 -14.54 0.97 15.01
N ALA A 79 -14.98 0.54 16.19
CA ALA A 79 -14.09 0.00 17.23
C ALA A 79 -13.51 -1.37 16.86
N ALA A 80 -14.27 -2.21 16.17
CA ALA A 80 -13.79 -3.53 15.75
C ALA A 80 -12.74 -3.38 14.65
N SER A 81 -12.99 -2.50 13.68
CA SER A 81 -12.05 -2.17 12.60
C SER A 81 -10.73 -1.58 13.14
N ARG A 82 -10.79 -0.69 14.15
CA ARG A 82 -9.59 -0.17 14.81
C ARG A 82 -8.76 -1.25 15.49
N ARG A 83 -9.44 -2.14 16.25
CA ARG A 83 -8.73 -3.26 16.92
C ARG A 83 -8.08 -4.18 15.91
N ALA A 84 -8.78 -4.55 14.85
CA ALA A 84 -8.26 -5.38 13.78
C ALA A 84 -7.07 -4.71 13.08
N PHE A 85 -7.17 -3.42 12.77
CA PHE A 85 -6.09 -2.64 12.17
C PHE A 85 -4.84 -2.62 13.06
N LEU A 86 -4.99 -2.28 14.36
CA LEU A 86 -3.87 -2.24 15.29
C LEU A 86 -3.23 -3.64 15.47
N ALA A 87 -4.04 -4.68 15.60
CA ALA A 87 -3.54 -6.05 15.72
C ALA A 87 -2.77 -6.47 14.47
N SER A 88 -3.32 -6.23 13.28
CA SER A 88 -2.67 -6.56 12.02
C SER A 88 -1.39 -5.76 11.80
N ALA A 89 -1.41 -4.45 12.07
CA ALA A 89 -0.23 -3.60 11.92
C ALA A 89 0.89 -4.06 12.86
N ARG A 90 0.59 -4.25 14.14
CA ARG A 90 1.56 -4.68 15.17
C ARG A 90 2.10 -6.10 14.95
N ALA A 91 1.39 -6.95 14.21
CA ALA A 91 1.85 -8.29 13.87
C ALA A 91 2.95 -8.29 12.78
N VAL A 92 2.98 -7.26 11.93
CA VAL A 92 3.86 -7.23 10.74
C VAL A 92 4.76 -6.00 10.65
N ILE A 93 4.61 -5.04 11.58
CA ILE A 93 5.36 -3.78 11.61
C ILE A 93 5.83 -3.51 13.04
N ASP A 94 7.07 -3.03 13.19
CA ASP A 94 7.63 -2.45 14.40
C ASP A 94 8.08 -0.99 14.15
N PRO A 95 8.58 -0.27 15.15
CA PRO A 95 9.13 1.09 14.95
C PRO A 95 10.27 1.16 13.93
N GLY A 96 10.98 0.05 13.68
CA GLY A 96 12.05 -0.06 12.70
C GLY A 96 11.58 -0.38 11.28
N GLY A 97 10.32 -0.77 11.08
CA GLY A 97 9.75 -1.12 9.77
C GLY A 97 9.00 -2.44 9.74
N GLN A 98 9.00 -3.12 8.59
CA GLN A 98 8.37 -4.42 8.44
C GLN A 98 9.16 -5.51 9.18
N THR A 99 8.48 -6.33 9.98
CA THR A 99 9.08 -7.45 10.74
C THR A 99 8.99 -8.77 9.98
N VAL A 100 7.95 -8.92 9.17
CA VAL A 100 7.77 -10.10 8.32
C VAL A 100 8.60 -9.93 7.04
N THR A 101 9.37 -10.96 6.67
CA THR A 101 10.14 -10.96 5.43
C THR A 101 10.00 -12.29 4.68
N ALA A 102 9.73 -12.17 3.38
CA ALA A 102 9.78 -13.28 2.44
C ALA A 102 11.19 -13.48 1.85
N GLY A 103 12.12 -12.55 2.07
CA GLY A 103 13.46 -12.51 1.48
C GLY A 103 14.18 -13.87 1.46
N PRO A 104 14.32 -14.57 2.60
CA PRO A 104 15.00 -15.88 2.66
C PRO A 104 14.31 -16.98 1.83
N HIS A 105 13.06 -16.79 1.45
CA HIS A 105 12.25 -17.81 0.77
C HIS A 105 12.04 -17.51 -0.72
N LEU A 106 12.42 -16.32 -1.22
CA LEU A 106 12.16 -15.91 -2.60
C LEU A 106 12.76 -16.86 -3.65
N ARG A 107 13.93 -17.45 -3.36
CA ARG A 107 14.54 -18.46 -4.26
C ARG A 107 13.69 -19.70 -4.46
N ARG A 108 12.80 -20.02 -3.53
CA ARG A 108 11.85 -21.15 -3.68
C ARG A 108 10.81 -20.90 -4.78
N LEU A 109 10.67 -19.65 -5.22
CA LEU A 109 9.79 -19.26 -6.32
C LEU A 109 10.45 -19.43 -7.71
N ALA A 110 11.69 -19.90 -7.79
CA ALA A 110 12.45 -20.01 -9.06
C ALA A 110 11.73 -20.82 -10.15
N THR A 111 10.89 -21.78 -9.76
CA THR A 111 10.10 -22.61 -10.70
C THR A 111 8.69 -22.07 -10.93
N MET A 112 8.31 -20.99 -10.25
CA MET A 112 6.98 -20.39 -10.34
C MET A 112 7.04 -19.10 -11.14
N PRO A 113 6.38 -19.01 -12.30
CA PRO A 113 6.27 -17.75 -13.02
C PRO A 113 5.74 -16.66 -12.08
N THR A 114 6.53 -15.60 -11.90
CA THR A 114 6.21 -14.53 -10.94
C THR A 114 6.22 -13.17 -11.63
N LEU A 115 5.15 -12.42 -11.45
CA LEU A 115 5.01 -11.03 -11.89
C LEU A 115 5.03 -10.11 -10.66
N LEU A 116 5.93 -9.13 -10.66
CA LEU A 116 5.97 -8.07 -9.67
C LEU A 116 5.49 -6.77 -10.34
N VAL A 117 4.46 -6.16 -9.78
CA VAL A 117 3.92 -4.89 -10.27
C VAL A 117 4.11 -3.83 -9.19
N TRP A 118 4.64 -2.66 -9.57
CA TRP A 118 4.90 -1.58 -8.62
C TRP A 118 4.67 -0.20 -9.23
N GLY A 119 4.21 0.75 -8.40
CA GLY A 119 4.21 2.14 -8.79
C GLY A 119 5.55 2.81 -8.50
N ALA A 120 6.10 3.55 -9.47
CA ALA A 120 7.35 4.29 -9.29
C ALA A 120 7.23 5.38 -8.21
N ARG A 121 6.02 5.87 -7.96
CA ARG A 121 5.71 6.90 -6.97
C ARG A 121 5.14 6.34 -5.66
N ASP A 122 5.31 5.04 -5.42
CA ASP A 122 4.84 4.40 -4.18
C ASP A 122 5.55 5.03 -2.97
N ARG A 123 4.77 5.76 -2.17
CA ARG A 123 5.23 6.43 -0.95
C ARG A 123 4.97 5.59 0.31
N LEU A 124 4.31 4.45 0.20
CA LEU A 124 4.05 3.54 1.31
C LEU A 124 5.13 2.48 1.42
N ILE A 125 5.42 1.79 0.32
CA ILE A 125 6.46 0.75 0.23
C ILE A 125 7.32 1.03 -1.01
N PRO A 126 8.61 1.34 -0.86
CA PRO A 126 9.46 1.75 -1.99
C PRO A 126 9.56 0.71 -3.10
N ALA A 127 9.48 1.15 -4.37
CA ALA A 127 9.56 0.29 -5.56
C ALA A 127 10.86 -0.53 -5.64
N ARG A 128 11.95 -0.08 -4.99
CA ARG A 128 13.20 -0.86 -4.90
C ARG A 128 13.04 -2.22 -4.23
N HIS A 129 11.99 -2.42 -3.40
CA HIS A 129 11.69 -3.74 -2.83
C HIS A 129 11.25 -4.73 -3.92
N GLY A 130 10.44 -4.29 -4.88
CA GLY A 130 10.07 -5.09 -6.05
C GLY A 130 11.29 -5.45 -6.90
N ALA A 131 12.17 -4.49 -7.17
CA ALA A 131 13.40 -4.71 -7.92
C ALA A 131 14.35 -5.69 -7.22
N ALA A 132 14.53 -5.53 -5.90
CA ALA A 132 15.36 -6.45 -5.11
C ALA A 132 14.77 -7.87 -5.06
N ALA A 133 13.44 -8.00 -4.94
CA ALA A 133 12.77 -9.29 -4.98
C ALA A 133 12.92 -9.96 -6.33
N ALA A 134 12.81 -9.21 -7.42
CA ALA A 134 13.02 -9.74 -8.78
C ALA A 134 14.43 -10.29 -8.98
N ALA A 135 15.44 -9.59 -8.48
CA ALA A 135 16.82 -10.09 -8.53
C ALA A 135 17.00 -11.40 -7.74
N ALA A 136 16.15 -11.68 -6.76
CA ALA A 136 16.17 -12.90 -5.96
C ALA A 136 15.27 -14.03 -6.50
N ILE A 137 14.37 -13.73 -7.46
CA ILE A 137 13.45 -14.69 -8.08
C ILE A 137 13.84 -14.87 -9.56
N PRO A 138 14.60 -15.90 -9.93
CA PRO A 138 14.98 -16.15 -11.33
C PRO A 138 13.75 -16.25 -12.24
N GLY A 139 13.79 -15.58 -13.39
CA GLY A 139 12.71 -15.61 -14.38
C GLY A 139 11.47 -14.78 -14.01
N SER A 140 11.51 -14.01 -12.92
CA SER A 140 10.41 -13.08 -12.60
C SER A 140 10.35 -11.92 -13.59
N ARG A 141 9.13 -11.44 -13.86
CA ARG A 141 8.86 -10.23 -14.64
C ARG A 141 8.54 -9.06 -13.69
N VAL A 142 9.15 -7.89 -13.93
CA VAL A 142 8.84 -6.65 -13.19
C VAL A 142 8.17 -5.65 -14.09
N GLU A 143 7.11 -5.06 -13.62
CA GLU A 143 6.38 -3.98 -14.28
C GLU A 143 6.32 -2.76 -13.36
N ILE A 144 6.99 -1.70 -13.78
CA ILE A 144 6.96 -0.41 -13.06
C ILE A 144 5.98 0.53 -13.76
N PHE A 145 5.04 1.06 -12.98
CA PHE A 145 4.05 2.02 -13.41
C PHE A 145 4.52 3.43 -13.01
N GLU A 146 5.08 4.17 -13.96
CA GLU A 146 5.80 5.44 -13.73
C GLU A 146 4.98 6.52 -13.02
N ARG A 147 3.67 6.55 -13.25
CA ARG A 147 2.77 7.56 -12.70
C ARG A 147 1.96 7.06 -11.50
N ALA A 148 2.03 5.78 -11.16
CA ALA A 148 1.26 5.16 -10.11
C ALA A 148 1.95 5.26 -8.74
N GLY A 149 1.12 5.32 -7.69
CA GLY A 149 1.48 5.17 -6.29
C GLY A 149 1.43 3.71 -5.85
N HIS A 150 0.97 3.49 -4.61
CA HIS A 150 0.87 2.15 -4.00
C HIS A 150 -0.18 1.24 -4.65
N PHE A 151 -1.13 1.82 -5.37
CA PHE A 151 -2.22 1.08 -6.00
C PHE A 151 -2.17 1.19 -7.54
N PRO A 152 -1.14 0.62 -8.21
CA PRO A 152 -0.99 0.75 -9.67
C PRO A 152 -2.19 0.20 -10.45
N HIS A 153 -2.90 -0.78 -9.92
CA HIS A 153 -4.12 -1.34 -10.49
C HIS A 153 -5.33 -0.38 -10.45
N LEU A 154 -5.31 0.61 -9.56
CA LEU A 154 -6.33 1.67 -9.47
C LEU A 154 -5.90 2.93 -10.22
N ASP A 155 -4.60 3.24 -10.25
CA ASP A 155 -4.07 4.41 -10.93
C ASP A 155 -4.07 4.25 -12.46
N ASP A 156 -3.83 3.02 -12.97
CA ASP A 156 -3.84 2.69 -14.39
C ASP A 156 -4.43 1.27 -14.63
N PRO A 157 -5.75 1.11 -14.47
CA PRO A 157 -6.42 -0.18 -14.57
C PRO A 157 -6.31 -0.82 -15.95
N GLU A 158 -6.28 -0.02 -17.02
CA GLU A 158 -6.19 -0.54 -18.38
C GLU A 158 -4.83 -1.19 -18.65
N ARG A 159 -3.74 -0.50 -18.28
CA ARG A 159 -2.39 -1.05 -18.37
C ARG A 159 -2.24 -2.27 -17.45
N PHE A 160 -2.77 -2.20 -16.23
CA PHE A 160 -2.71 -3.32 -15.28
C PHE A 160 -3.38 -4.56 -15.83
N LEU A 161 -4.60 -4.45 -16.36
CA LEU A 161 -5.33 -5.57 -16.95
C LEU A 161 -4.63 -6.14 -18.19
N ARG A 162 -4.02 -5.31 -19.02
CA ARG A 162 -3.23 -5.74 -20.17
C ARG A 162 -2.02 -6.57 -19.74
N VAL A 163 -1.20 -6.05 -18.83
CA VAL A 163 -0.03 -6.75 -18.27
C VAL A 163 -0.43 -8.07 -17.62
N LEU A 164 -1.51 -8.05 -16.83
CA LEU A 164 -2.00 -9.25 -16.15
C LEU A 164 -2.46 -10.32 -17.15
N ARG A 165 -3.23 -9.95 -18.18
CA ARG A 165 -3.69 -10.88 -19.22
C ARG A 165 -2.52 -11.49 -20.01
N GLU A 166 -1.50 -10.69 -20.33
CA GLU A 166 -0.28 -11.17 -20.99
C GLU A 166 0.44 -12.19 -20.12
N PHE A 167 0.56 -11.93 -18.83
CA PHE A 167 1.24 -12.82 -17.89
C PHE A 167 0.47 -14.12 -17.62
N LEU A 168 -0.86 -14.10 -17.72
CA LEU A 168 -1.70 -15.28 -17.45
C LEU A 168 -1.86 -16.21 -18.67
N ARG A 169 -1.48 -15.79 -19.87
CA ARG A 169 -1.43 -16.64 -21.06
C ARG A 169 -0.24 -17.60 -20.99
#